data_3e7250a11c5811dddd9fc54c5095622b
#
_entry.id   3e7250a11c5811dddd9fc54c5095622b
#
_cell.length_a   1.000
_cell.length_b   1.000
_cell.length_c   1.000
_cell.angle_alpha   90.00
_cell.angle_beta   90.00
_cell.angle_gamma   90.00
#
_symmetry.space_group_name_H-M   'P 1'
#
loop_
_entity.id
_entity.type
_entity.pdbx_description
1 polymer ?
#
loop_
_entity_poly.entity_id
_entity_poly.type
_entity_poly.pdbx_seq_one_letter_code
_entity_poly.pdbx_strand_id
1 'polypeptide(L)'
;MKRIGLKMAIVAILASSAPSWAGESAAVRNCTWCHGTGAQGYTVAPRLAGQRPQYIMSQIRSFREHARDNPFSKQYMWSAVAALDSQTARDLANYFAAIPPKGANDGDSTLASRGRTIYLDGIPEANIVSCYACHGPNAEGVRDIPRLGGLAYFYLKGRLEQWGQGYHSGTESPMPMVASHLGPNEIEALASYLSFVK
;
A
#
# COMPACT_ATOMS: atom_id res chain seq x y z
N MET A 1 -58.03 -55.92 7.83
CA MET A 1 -57.51 -54.92 6.85
C MET A 1 -56.43 -54.08 7.51
N LYS A 2 -55.16 -54.35 7.25
CA LYS A 2 -54.00 -53.59 7.82
C LYS A 2 -53.62 -52.45 6.86
N ARG A 3 -53.71 -51.21 7.34
CA ARG A 3 -53.25 -50.03 6.57
C ARG A 3 -51.75 -49.88 6.74
N ILE A 4 -51.04 -50.04 5.65
CA ILE A 4 -49.59 -49.79 5.59
C ILE A 4 -49.39 -48.26 5.35
N GLY A 5 -48.90 -47.56 6.38
CA GLY A 5 -48.56 -46.15 6.29
C GLY A 5 -47.20 -45.95 5.61
N LEU A 6 -47.20 -45.37 4.44
CA LEU A 6 -46.01 -45.01 3.69
C LEU A 6 -45.38 -43.72 4.32
N LYS A 7 -44.25 -43.90 5.00
CA LYS A 7 -43.47 -42.75 5.52
C LYS A 7 -42.60 -42.20 4.38
N MET A 8 -42.99 -41.05 3.84
CA MET A 8 -42.15 -40.26 2.93
C MET A 8 -41.00 -39.63 3.71
N ALA A 9 -39.78 -40.05 3.45
CA ALA A 9 -38.58 -39.41 3.96
C ALA A 9 -38.25 -38.23 3.03
N ILE A 10 -38.32 -37.02 3.57
CA ILE A 10 -37.86 -35.78 2.86
C ILE A 10 -36.35 -35.74 3.01
N VAL A 11 -35.64 -36.01 1.91
CA VAL A 11 -34.17 -35.78 1.82
C VAL A 11 -33.97 -34.31 1.56
N ALA A 12 -33.55 -33.58 2.57
CA ALA A 12 -33.09 -32.18 2.41
C ALA A 12 -31.73 -32.20 1.73
N ILE A 13 -31.70 -31.81 0.46
CA ILE A 13 -30.45 -31.54 -0.27
C ILE A 13 -29.89 -30.22 0.25
N LEU A 14 -28.89 -30.29 1.14
CA LEU A 14 -28.07 -29.13 1.48
C LEU A 14 -27.21 -28.79 0.26
N ALA A 15 -27.64 -27.77 -0.47
CA ALA A 15 -26.82 -27.16 -1.51
C ALA A 15 -25.64 -26.46 -0.81
N SER A 16 -24.52 -27.17 -0.71
CA SER A 16 -23.24 -26.55 -0.34
C SER A 16 -22.86 -25.58 -1.46
N SER A 17 -23.03 -24.27 -1.22
CA SER A 17 -22.45 -23.23 -2.04
C SER A 17 -20.94 -23.36 -1.92
N ALA A 18 -20.29 -24.07 -2.85
CA ALA A 18 -18.85 -24.02 -3.01
C ALA A 18 -18.49 -22.53 -3.26
N PRO A 19 -17.44 -21.99 -2.59
CA PRO A 19 -16.97 -20.66 -2.92
C PRO A 19 -16.58 -20.69 -4.40
N SER A 20 -17.26 -19.88 -5.21
CA SER A 20 -16.84 -19.67 -6.59
C SER A 20 -15.46 -19.03 -6.52
N TRP A 21 -14.44 -19.73 -6.94
CA TRP A 21 -13.16 -19.17 -7.30
C TRP A 21 -13.40 -18.34 -8.57
N ALA A 22 -14.07 -17.20 -8.40
CA ALA A 22 -14.14 -16.19 -9.44
C ALA A 22 -12.71 -15.79 -9.73
N GLY A 23 -12.22 -16.12 -10.91
CA GLY A 23 -10.87 -15.78 -11.32
C GLY A 23 -10.64 -14.28 -11.09
N GLU A 24 -9.41 -13.93 -10.72
CA GLU A 24 -8.99 -12.57 -10.46
C GLU A 24 -9.54 -11.64 -11.55
N SER A 25 -10.20 -10.54 -11.15
CA SER A 25 -10.85 -9.65 -12.13
C SER A 25 -9.82 -9.06 -13.11
N ALA A 26 -10.25 -8.71 -14.33
CA ALA A 26 -9.35 -8.09 -15.30
C ALA A 26 -8.69 -6.82 -14.74
N ALA A 27 -9.41 -6.04 -13.94
CA ALA A 27 -8.89 -4.84 -13.29
C ALA A 27 -7.77 -5.18 -12.29
N VAL A 28 -7.93 -6.23 -11.48
CA VAL A 28 -6.88 -6.70 -10.56
C VAL A 28 -5.65 -7.16 -11.34
N ARG A 29 -5.83 -8.00 -12.39
CA ARG A 29 -4.71 -8.47 -13.22
C ARG A 29 -3.92 -7.33 -13.86
N ASN A 30 -4.59 -6.29 -14.32
CA ASN A 30 -3.93 -5.10 -14.87
C ASN A 30 -3.02 -4.42 -13.85
N CYS A 31 -3.43 -4.33 -12.59
CA CYS A 31 -2.60 -3.77 -11.52
C CYS A 31 -1.44 -4.71 -11.17
N THR A 32 -1.74 -6.01 -10.98
CA THR A 32 -0.76 -7.00 -10.53
C THR A 32 0.31 -7.30 -11.58
N TRP A 33 0.06 -6.99 -12.86
CA TRP A 33 1.07 -7.07 -13.91
C TRP A 33 2.35 -6.28 -13.56
N CYS A 34 2.21 -5.06 -13.04
CA CYS A 34 3.32 -4.21 -12.64
C CYS A 34 3.60 -4.28 -11.13
N HIS A 35 2.57 -4.48 -10.28
CA HIS A 35 2.70 -4.51 -8.83
C HIS A 35 2.95 -5.91 -8.26
N GLY A 36 3.17 -6.92 -9.12
CA GLY A 36 3.44 -8.31 -8.73
C GLY A 36 2.18 -9.14 -8.50
N THR A 37 2.25 -10.44 -8.79
CA THR A 37 1.10 -11.37 -8.71
C THR A 37 0.43 -11.44 -7.34
N GLY A 38 1.18 -11.21 -6.27
CA GLY A 38 0.63 -11.06 -4.92
C GLY A 38 0.47 -9.62 -4.49
N ALA A 39 0.54 -8.66 -5.41
CA ALA A 39 0.52 -7.23 -5.15
C ALA A 39 1.60 -6.77 -4.13
N GLN A 40 2.69 -7.53 -4.01
CA GLN A 40 3.76 -7.26 -3.03
C GLN A 40 4.75 -6.19 -3.51
N GLY A 41 4.64 -5.76 -4.76
CA GLY A 41 5.47 -4.71 -5.32
C GLY A 41 6.84 -5.19 -5.79
N TYR A 42 7.59 -4.24 -6.32
CA TYR A 42 8.99 -4.34 -6.73
C TYR A 42 9.71 -3.04 -6.37
N THR A 43 10.94 -2.90 -6.78
CA THR A 43 11.80 -1.73 -6.51
C THR A 43 11.13 -0.39 -6.83
N VAL A 44 10.43 -0.27 -7.96
CA VAL A 44 9.81 1.00 -8.42
C VAL A 44 8.29 0.98 -8.36
N ALA A 45 7.67 -0.18 -8.44
CA ALA A 45 6.23 -0.36 -8.30
C ALA A 45 5.91 -0.78 -6.86
N PRO A 46 5.28 0.08 -6.05
CA PRO A 46 5.09 -0.19 -4.63
C PRO A 46 4.16 -1.37 -4.38
N ARG A 47 4.31 -1.97 -3.21
CA ARG A 47 3.35 -2.93 -2.69
C ARG A 47 1.98 -2.27 -2.51
N LEU A 48 0.95 -2.94 -3.05
CA LEU A 48 -0.46 -2.59 -2.84
C LEU A 48 -1.08 -3.45 -1.72
N ALA A 49 -0.56 -4.67 -1.51
CA ALA A 49 -1.03 -5.59 -0.47
C ALA A 49 -0.95 -4.96 0.92
N GLY A 50 -2.06 -4.99 1.65
CA GLY A 50 -2.18 -4.44 3.00
C GLY A 50 -2.05 -2.93 3.10
N GLN A 51 -2.14 -2.21 1.97
CA GLN A 51 -2.15 -0.75 1.99
C GLN A 51 -3.54 -0.23 2.39
N ARG A 52 -3.59 0.95 2.99
CA ARG A 52 -4.84 1.58 3.41
C ARG A 52 -5.75 1.88 2.21
N PRO A 53 -7.02 1.46 2.22
CA PRO A 53 -7.89 1.66 1.06
C PRO A 53 -8.13 3.13 0.75
N GLN A 54 -8.26 3.99 1.76
CA GLN A 54 -8.40 5.44 1.56
C GLN A 54 -7.14 6.03 0.91
N TYR A 55 -5.95 5.56 1.30
CA TYR A 55 -4.70 5.97 0.65
C TYR A 55 -4.63 5.51 -0.81
N ILE A 56 -5.01 4.27 -1.13
CA ILE A 56 -5.06 3.80 -2.53
C ILE A 56 -5.99 4.69 -3.34
N MET A 57 -7.19 5.02 -2.81
CA MET A 57 -8.14 5.91 -3.47
C MET A 57 -7.57 7.31 -3.68
N SER A 58 -6.90 7.90 -2.67
CA SER A 58 -6.28 9.21 -2.80
C SER A 58 -5.17 9.22 -3.85
N GLN A 59 -4.39 8.13 -3.95
CA GLN A 59 -3.33 8.01 -4.95
C GLN A 59 -3.89 7.85 -6.37
N ILE A 60 -4.95 7.07 -6.58
CA ILE A 60 -5.63 6.96 -7.86
C ILE A 60 -6.13 8.35 -8.31
N ARG A 61 -6.75 9.10 -7.40
CA ARG A 61 -7.19 10.48 -7.68
C ARG A 61 -6.00 11.37 -8.05
N SER A 62 -4.94 11.37 -7.26
CA SER A 62 -3.74 12.19 -7.46
C SER A 62 -3.02 11.89 -8.78
N PHE A 63 -3.04 10.64 -9.25
CA PHE A 63 -2.54 10.29 -10.59
C PHE A 63 -3.45 10.83 -11.70
N ARG A 64 -4.77 10.73 -11.55
CA ARG A 64 -5.73 11.24 -12.54
C ARG A 64 -5.71 12.76 -12.65
N GLU A 65 -5.47 13.44 -11.56
CA GLU A 65 -5.32 14.90 -11.47
C GLU A 65 -3.90 15.38 -11.84
N HIS A 66 -3.01 14.44 -12.15
CA HIS A 66 -1.59 14.68 -12.45
C HIS A 66 -0.80 15.35 -11.30
N ALA A 67 -1.38 15.44 -10.12
CA ALA A 67 -0.73 16.00 -8.94
C ALA A 67 0.43 15.14 -8.42
N ARG A 68 0.37 13.82 -8.65
CA ARG A 68 1.50 12.92 -8.41
C ARG A 68 2.31 12.78 -9.70
N ASP A 69 3.42 13.56 -9.79
CA ASP A 69 4.06 13.96 -11.04
C ASP A 69 5.53 13.49 -11.21
N ASN A 70 6.02 12.58 -10.36
CA ASN A 70 7.37 12.03 -10.56
C ASN A 70 7.46 11.21 -11.86
N PRO A 71 8.66 10.99 -12.44
CA PRO A 71 8.82 10.38 -13.76
C PRO A 71 8.07 9.04 -13.94
N PHE A 72 8.17 8.11 -12.98
CA PHE A 72 7.45 6.83 -13.07
C PHE A 72 5.93 6.98 -12.99
N SER A 73 5.44 7.96 -12.22
CA SER A 73 4.00 8.25 -12.17
C SER A 73 3.49 8.73 -13.52
N LYS A 74 4.21 9.66 -14.17
CA LYS A 74 3.89 10.17 -15.50
C LYS A 74 3.91 9.04 -16.55
N GLN A 75 4.96 8.25 -16.50
CA GLN A 75 5.19 7.21 -17.53
C GLN A 75 4.19 6.07 -17.46
N TYR A 76 3.77 5.66 -16.26
CA TYR A 76 3.00 4.43 -16.08
C TYR A 76 1.63 4.65 -15.45
N MET A 77 1.56 5.40 -14.34
CA MET A 77 0.34 5.41 -13.54
C MET A 77 -0.75 6.33 -14.07
N TRP A 78 -0.38 7.45 -14.72
CA TRP A 78 -1.38 8.37 -15.26
C TRP A 78 -2.31 7.66 -16.27
N SER A 79 -1.73 6.90 -17.20
CA SER A 79 -2.53 6.13 -18.17
C SER A 79 -3.21 4.92 -17.54
N ALA A 80 -2.55 4.22 -16.62
CA ALA A 80 -3.08 3.01 -16.00
C ALA A 80 -4.39 3.24 -15.22
N VAL A 81 -4.58 4.43 -14.65
CA VAL A 81 -5.76 4.77 -13.83
C VAL A 81 -6.75 5.72 -14.51
N ALA A 82 -6.44 6.23 -15.71
CA ALA A 82 -7.23 7.28 -16.37
C ALA A 82 -8.69 6.87 -16.59
N ALA A 83 -8.93 5.63 -16.99
CA ALA A 83 -10.27 5.10 -17.33
C ALA A 83 -10.97 4.38 -16.15
N LEU A 84 -10.37 4.32 -14.95
CA LEU A 84 -11.01 3.67 -13.82
C LEU A 84 -12.23 4.47 -13.36
N ASP A 85 -13.41 3.85 -13.36
CA ASP A 85 -14.56 4.42 -12.69
C ASP A 85 -14.42 4.36 -11.16
N SER A 86 -15.22 5.16 -10.46
CA SER A 86 -15.12 5.30 -9.00
C SER A 86 -15.49 4.01 -8.24
N GLN A 87 -16.36 3.15 -8.80
CA GLN A 87 -16.70 1.89 -8.16
C GLN A 87 -15.57 0.90 -8.28
N THR A 88 -15.05 0.69 -9.49
CA THR A 88 -13.88 -0.17 -9.75
C THR A 88 -12.67 0.26 -8.90
N ALA A 89 -12.42 1.56 -8.78
CA ALA A 89 -11.33 2.07 -7.94
C ALA A 89 -11.53 1.70 -6.46
N ARG A 90 -12.76 1.80 -5.91
CA ARG A 90 -13.06 1.38 -4.53
C ARG A 90 -12.88 -0.13 -4.33
N ASP A 91 -13.36 -0.93 -5.30
CA ASP A 91 -13.28 -2.39 -5.23
C ASP A 91 -11.82 -2.85 -5.25
N LEU A 92 -10.98 -2.24 -6.10
CA LEU A 92 -9.54 -2.47 -6.14
C LEU A 92 -8.85 -2.06 -4.83
N ALA A 93 -9.20 -0.90 -4.28
CA ALA A 93 -8.64 -0.43 -3.02
C ALA A 93 -8.93 -1.40 -1.86
N ASN A 94 -10.17 -1.87 -1.75
CA ASN A 94 -10.57 -2.84 -0.73
C ASN A 94 -9.93 -4.21 -0.97
N TYR A 95 -9.86 -4.66 -2.21
CA TYR A 95 -9.21 -5.92 -2.59
C TYR A 95 -7.73 -5.94 -2.16
N PHE A 96 -6.95 -4.93 -2.53
CA PHE A 96 -5.53 -4.87 -2.17
C PHE A 96 -5.30 -4.66 -0.67
N ALA A 97 -6.17 -3.91 0.00
CA ALA A 97 -6.10 -3.74 1.45
C ALA A 97 -6.27 -5.06 2.22
N ALA A 98 -7.07 -5.98 1.69
CA ALA A 98 -7.35 -7.28 2.31
C ALA A 98 -6.22 -8.32 2.11
N ILE A 99 -5.29 -8.09 1.17
CA ILE A 99 -4.17 -9.01 0.94
C ILE A 99 -3.13 -8.83 2.07
N PRO A 100 -2.70 -9.91 2.75
CA PRO A 100 -1.67 -9.82 3.77
C PRO A 100 -0.34 -9.25 3.19
N PRO A 101 0.20 -8.18 3.78
CA PRO A 101 1.46 -7.61 3.33
C PRO A 101 2.64 -8.49 3.76
N LYS A 102 3.64 -8.62 2.88
CA LYS A 102 4.93 -9.25 3.19
C LYS A 102 5.99 -8.16 3.32
N GLY A 103 6.87 -8.28 4.32
CA GLY A 103 8.02 -7.38 4.44
C GLY A 103 8.99 -7.58 3.28
N ALA A 104 9.53 -6.48 2.73
CA ALA A 104 10.54 -6.55 1.67
C ALA A 104 11.86 -7.10 2.22
N ASN A 105 12.25 -6.68 3.42
CA ASN A 105 13.48 -7.10 4.13
C ASN A 105 14.75 -6.91 3.27
N ASP A 106 14.80 -5.84 2.48
CA ASP A 106 15.82 -5.56 1.48
C ASP A 106 16.69 -4.33 1.79
N GLY A 107 16.51 -3.73 2.97
CA GLY A 107 17.34 -2.63 3.46
C GLY A 107 18.64 -3.08 4.12
N ASP A 108 19.47 -2.11 4.50
CA ASP A 108 20.68 -2.35 5.28
C ASP A 108 20.35 -2.55 6.77
N SER A 109 20.54 -3.78 7.26
CA SER A 109 20.26 -4.12 8.66
C SER A 109 21.14 -3.34 9.66
N THR A 110 22.33 -2.89 9.26
CA THR A 110 23.23 -2.10 10.14
C THR A 110 22.66 -0.70 10.39
N LEU A 111 21.86 -0.16 9.48
CA LEU A 111 21.21 1.15 9.59
C LEU A 111 19.83 1.08 10.26
N ALA A 112 19.25 -0.10 10.40
CA ALA A 112 17.88 -0.27 10.87
C ALA A 112 17.66 0.29 12.29
N SER A 113 18.62 0.16 13.19
CA SER A 113 18.54 0.73 14.56
C SER A 113 18.45 2.25 14.52
N ARG A 114 19.30 2.92 13.73
CA ARG A 114 19.26 4.37 13.55
C ARG A 114 17.93 4.80 12.92
N GLY A 115 17.49 4.10 11.87
CA GLY A 115 16.21 4.37 11.20
C GLY A 115 15.03 4.27 12.16
N ARG A 116 15.05 3.28 13.06
CA ARG A 116 14.04 3.14 14.11
C ARG A 116 13.99 4.34 15.04
N THR A 117 15.16 4.80 15.53
CA THR A 117 15.23 6.00 16.39
C THR A 117 14.65 7.22 15.67
N ILE A 118 15.06 7.48 14.42
CA ILE A 118 14.52 8.60 13.63
C ILE A 118 13.00 8.45 13.43
N TYR A 119 12.52 7.24 13.15
CA TYR A 119 11.09 6.98 12.96
C TYR A 119 10.26 7.30 14.20
N LEU A 120 10.72 6.87 15.39
CA LEU A 120 10.01 7.01 16.65
C LEU A 120 10.14 8.41 17.25
N ASP A 121 11.34 8.96 17.25
CA ASP A 121 11.70 10.14 18.04
C ASP A 121 11.88 11.40 17.16
N GLY A 122 12.15 11.23 15.85
CA GLY A 122 12.60 12.32 14.99
C GLY A 122 14.04 12.73 15.28
N ILE A 123 14.39 13.93 14.82
CA ILE A 123 15.64 14.63 15.17
C ILE A 123 15.27 16.11 15.36
N PRO A 124 14.88 16.52 16.57
CA PRO A 124 14.37 17.88 16.84
C PRO A 124 15.34 18.98 16.42
N GLU A 125 16.64 18.76 16.62
CA GLU A 125 17.70 19.72 16.29
C GLU A 125 17.81 19.98 14.75
N ALA A 126 17.33 19.02 13.95
CA ALA A 126 17.28 19.12 12.50
C ALA A 126 15.86 19.41 11.97
N ASN A 127 14.91 19.75 12.84
CA ASN A 127 13.49 19.92 12.53
C ASN A 127 12.86 18.67 11.86
N ILE A 128 13.37 17.48 12.14
CA ILE A 128 12.80 16.22 11.67
C ILE A 128 11.79 15.73 12.72
N VAL A 129 10.52 15.78 12.38
CA VAL A 129 9.44 15.31 13.26
C VAL A 129 9.38 13.79 13.29
N SER A 130 8.86 13.23 14.40
CA SER A 130 8.59 11.79 14.51
C SER A 130 7.61 11.31 13.43
N CYS A 131 8.02 10.31 12.65
CA CYS A 131 7.17 9.69 11.63
C CYS A 131 6.03 8.88 12.27
N TYR A 132 6.30 8.31 13.45
CA TYR A 132 5.36 7.57 14.27
C TYR A 132 4.05 8.34 14.52
N ALA A 133 4.11 9.65 14.72
CA ALA A 133 2.96 10.47 15.05
C ALA A 133 1.83 10.38 14.01
N CYS A 134 2.19 10.19 12.74
CA CYS A 134 1.22 10.08 11.65
C CYS A 134 1.11 8.64 11.11
N HIS A 135 2.23 7.94 10.95
CA HIS A 135 2.25 6.62 10.32
C HIS A 135 2.01 5.45 11.28
N GLY A 136 1.88 5.72 12.58
CA GLY A 136 1.56 4.71 13.62
C GLY A 136 2.77 3.92 14.13
N PRO A 137 2.60 3.18 15.24
CA PRO A 137 3.71 2.51 15.95
C PRO A 137 4.41 1.41 15.13
N ASN A 138 3.70 0.76 14.22
CA ASN A 138 4.22 -0.29 13.36
C ASN A 138 4.26 0.18 11.90
N ALA A 139 4.29 1.48 11.67
CA ALA A 139 4.25 2.08 10.34
C ALA A 139 3.08 1.55 9.48
N GLU A 140 1.97 1.20 10.11
CA GLU A 140 0.78 0.63 9.49
C GLU A 140 -0.10 1.67 8.81
N GLY A 141 0.12 2.95 9.11
CA GLY A 141 -0.69 4.06 8.63
C GLY A 141 -2.10 4.08 9.20
N VAL A 142 -2.85 5.15 8.93
CA VAL A 142 -4.23 5.31 9.36
C VAL A 142 -5.02 6.11 8.31
N ARG A 143 -6.20 5.63 7.93
CA ARG A 143 -7.06 6.28 6.92
C ARG A 143 -6.30 6.51 5.59
N ASP A 144 -6.09 7.76 5.18
CA ASP A 144 -5.36 8.19 3.99
C ASP A 144 -3.84 8.36 4.21
N ILE A 145 -3.37 8.20 5.45
CA ILE A 145 -1.94 8.12 5.76
C ILE A 145 -1.46 6.69 5.47
N PRO A 146 -0.46 6.50 4.60
CA PRO A 146 -0.10 5.17 4.12
C PRO A 146 0.61 4.31 5.16
N ARG A 147 0.43 2.98 5.01
CA ARG A 147 1.35 2.00 5.56
C ARG A 147 2.72 2.18 4.88
N LEU A 148 3.76 2.28 5.69
CA LEU A 148 5.17 2.30 5.27
C LEU A 148 5.87 0.98 5.59
N GLY A 149 5.44 0.30 6.65
CA GLY A 149 6.07 -0.92 7.13
C GLY A 149 6.13 -2.01 6.06
N GLY A 150 7.34 -2.53 5.83
CA GLY A 150 7.64 -3.59 4.89
C GLY A 150 7.61 -3.19 3.41
N LEU A 151 7.54 -1.91 3.06
CA LEU A 151 7.77 -1.47 1.68
C LEU A 151 9.23 -1.67 1.28
N ALA A 152 9.48 -1.85 -0.02
CA ALA A 152 10.83 -2.03 -0.54
C ALA A 152 11.73 -0.81 -0.25
N TYR A 153 12.96 -1.07 0.17
CA TYR A 153 13.95 -0.05 0.52
C TYR A 153 14.12 0.99 -0.58
N PHE A 154 14.35 0.56 -1.82
CA PHE A 154 14.55 1.49 -2.94
C PHE A 154 13.31 2.35 -3.24
N TYR A 155 12.12 1.79 -3.06
CA TYR A 155 10.88 2.56 -3.20
C TYR A 155 10.78 3.63 -2.11
N LEU A 156 11.02 3.27 -0.84
CA LEU A 156 10.99 4.21 0.30
C LEU A 156 12.02 5.32 0.12
N LYS A 157 13.27 4.95 -0.18
CA LYS A 157 14.36 5.89 -0.44
C LYS A 157 13.98 6.86 -1.53
N GLY A 158 13.61 6.35 -2.71
CA GLY A 158 13.25 7.21 -3.84
C GLY A 158 12.04 8.11 -3.57
N ARG A 159 11.08 7.68 -2.76
CA ARG A 159 9.94 8.53 -2.36
C ARG A 159 10.37 9.68 -1.46
N LEU A 160 11.21 9.41 -0.46
CA LEU A 160 11.71 10.44 0.44
C LEU A 160 12.58 11.46 -0.31
N GLU A 161 13.45 11.01 -1.22
CA GLU A 161 14.25 11.87 -2.08
C GLU A 161 13.39 12.77 -2.99
N GLN A 162 12.35 12.19 -3.61
CA GLN A 162 11.43 12.91 -4.50
C GLN A 162 10.67 14.02 -3.79
N TRP A 163 10.23 13.79 -2.55
CA TRP A 163 9.62 14.83 -1.74
C TRP A 163 10.57 16.03 -1.55
N GLY A 164 11.83 15.77 -1.20
CA GLY A 164 12.87 16.82 -1.04
C GLY A 164 13.23 17.53 -2.34
N GLN A 165 13.04 16.87 -3.50
CA GLN A 165 13.26 17.44 -4.83
C GLN A 165 12.06 18.27 -5.36
N GLY A 166 10.98 18.39 -4.58
CA GLY A 166 9.81 19.19 -4.94
C GLY A 166 8.76 18.46 -5.79
N TYR A 167 8.93 17.15 -6.07
CA TYR A 167 7.86 16.38 -6.69
C TYR A 167 6.63 16.31 -5.80
N HIS A 168 5.45 16.19 -6.41
CA HIS A 168 4.15 16.05 -5.72
C HIS A 168 3.73 17.29 -4.92
N SER A 169 4.25 18.47 -5.27
CA SER A 169 3.86 19.74 -4.63
C SER A 169 2.39 20.10 -4.84
N GLY A 170 1.74 19.53 -5.88
CA GLY A 170 0.30 19.67 -6.12
C GLY A 170 -0.58 18.75 -5.26
N THR A 171 0.00 17.94 -4.37
CA THR A 171 -0.77 17.09 -3.46
C THR A 171 -1.02 17.80 -2.12
N GLU A 172 -2.14 17.47 -1.46
CA GLU A 172 -2.46 17.96 -0.11
C GLU A 172 -1.61 17.30 1.00
N SER A 173 -0.58 16.56 0.64
CA SER A 173 0.27 15.82 1.58
C SER A 173 1.24 16.77 2.30
N PRO A 174 1.44 16.65 3.63
CA PRO A 174 2.48 17.38 4.34
C PRO A 174 3.89 16.85 4.08
N MET A 175 4.03 15.71 3.40
CA MET A 175 5.30 15.01 3.20
C MET A 175 6.39 15.82 2.50
N PRO A 176 6.10 16.71 1.52
CA PRO A 176 7.14 17.57 0.94
C PRO A 176 7.84 18.42 2.00
N MET A 177 7.07 19.02 2.91
CA MET A 177 7.61 19.82 4.02
C MET A 177 8.43 18.96 5.00
N VAL A 178 7.90 17.81 5.39
CA VAL A 178 8.57 16.89 6.33
C VAL A 178 9.87 16.35 5.73
N ALA A 179 9.83 15.87 4.49
CA ALA A 179 10.97 15.23 3.86
C ALA A 179 12.07 16.23 3.42
N SER A 180 11.77 17.52 3.28
CA SER A 180 12.77 18.54 2.94
C SER A 180 13.86 18.69 4.01
N HIS A 181 13.62 18.24 5.22
CA HIS A 181 14.59 18.26 6.32
C HIS A 181 15.47 17.00 6.40
N LEU A 182 15.13 15.96 5.62
CA LEU A 182 15.87 14.69 5.64
C LEU A 182 17.11 14.77 4.74
N GLY A 183 18.29 14.52 5.31
CA GLY A 183 19.50 14.30 4.54
C GLY A 183 19.61 12.86 4.00
N PRO A 184 20.58 12.59 3.11
CA PRO A 184 20.77 11.25 2.54
C PRO A 184 20.91 10.13 3.58
N ASN A 185 21.64 10.38 4.66
CA ASN A 185 21.88 9.40 5.71
C ASN A 185 20.60 9.07 6.52
N GLU A 186 19.73 10.06 6.75
CA GLU A 186 18.43 9.88 7.41
C GLU A 186 17.47 9.10 6.51
N ILE A 187 17.47 9.41 5.22
CA ILE A 187 16.67 8.71 4.21
C ILE A 187 17.07 7.23 4.13
N GLU A 188 18.36 6.94 4.05
CA GLU A 188 18.86 5.55 4.00
C GLU A 188 18.52 4.77 5.26
N ALA A 189 18.71 5.37 6.42
CA ALA A 189 18.38 4.72 7.70
C ALA A 189 16.87 4.45 7.82
N LEU A 190 16.02 5.43 7.51
CA LEU A 190 14.56 5.29 7.54
C LEU A 190 14.08 4.23 6.55
N ALA A 191 14.54 4.26 5.29
CA ALA A 191 14.17 3.28 4.27
C ALA A 191 14.60 1.87 4.67
N SER A 192 15.81 1.73 5.24
CA SER A 192 16.30 0.45 5.74
C SER A 192 15.42 -0.08 6.88
N TYR A 193 15.18 0.71 7.92
CA TYR A 193 14.33 0.30 9.05
C TYR A 193 12.93 -0.12 8.58
N LEU A 194 12.27 0.73 7.79
CA LEU A 194 10.90 0.51 7.35
C LEU A 194 10.73 -0.74 6.48
N SER A 195 11.77 -1.13 5.72
CA SER A 195 11.71 -2.36 4.92
C SER A 195 11.60 -3.63 5.77
N PHE A 196 12.08 -3.61 7.01
CA PHE A 196 12.04 -4.72 7.97
C PHE A 196 10.80 -4.71 8.88
N VAL A 197 10.04 -3.61 8.94
CA VAL A 197 8.81 -3.54 9.76
C VAL A 197 7.74 -4.44 9.17
N LYS A 198 7.09 -5.24 10.01
CA LYS A 198 6.05 -6.22 9.62
C LYS A 198 4.63 -5.66 9.71
#